data_32cd0ebe14bbff14127bf2b5c260f183
#
_entry.id   32cd0ebe14bbff14127bf2b5c260f183
#
_cell.length_a   1.000
_cell.length_b   1.000
_cell.length_c   1.000
_cell.angle_alpha   90.00
_cell.angle_beta   90.00
_cell.angle_gamma   90.00
#
_symmetry.space_group_name_H-M   'P 1'
#
loop_
_entity.id
_entity.type
_entity.pdbx_description
1 polymer ?
#
loop_
_entity_poly.entity_id
_entity_poly.type
_entity_poly.pdbx_seq_one_letter_code
_entity_poly.pdbx_strand_id
1 'polypeptide(L)'
;ASKIDADDWFPRDELWTAMGDLGLHGLTVEEEDGGLGLGYLEHVVAVEEVSRASASIGLSYGAHSNLCVNQIRRWASPEQKAKYLPKLISGEHVGSLAMSEAGAGSDVVSMKLKADAVQGGYVLNGTKFWITNAPYADTLVVYAKTSPEAGSRGITAFLIEKEMDGFSSSSWENRDLIMPT
;
A
#
# COMPACT_ATOMS: atom_id res chain seq x y z
N ALA A 1 -8.97 18.60 -7.19
CA ALA A 1 -7.74 18.47 -7.98
C ALA A 1 -6.85 19.71 -7.82
N SER A 2 -7.25 20.90 -8.31
CA SER A 2 -6.37 22.09 -8.34
C SER A 2 -5.73 22.46 -6.99
N LYS A 3 -6.47 22.33 -5.86
CA LYS A 3 -5.92 22.57 -4.53
C LYS A 3 -4.92 21.50 -4.11
N ILE A 4 -5.21 20.24 -4.43
CA ILE A 4 -4.32 19.10 -4.14
C ILE A 4 -2.98 19.29 -4.86
N ASP A 5 -3.04 19.64 -6.15
CA ASP A 5 -1.84 19.83 -6.97
C ASP A 5 -1.05 21.08 -6.57
N ALA A 6 -1.74 22.18 -6.18
CA ALA A 6 -1.08 23.44 -5.81
C ALA A 6 -0.38 23.37 -4.44
N ASP A 7 -1.01 22.68 -3.49
CA ASP A 7 -0.56 22.64 -2.10
C ASP A 7 0.27 21.37 -1.77
N ASP A 8 0.44 20.47 -2.77
CA ASP A 8 1.05 19.14 -2.58
C ASP A 8 0.43 18.42 -1.36
N TRP A 9 -0.92 18.43 -1.32
CA TRP A 9 -1.69 18.02 -0.15
C TRP A 9 -2.40 16.69 -0.38
N PHE A 10 -2.19 15.73 0.53
CA PHE A 10 -2.95 14.49 0.56
C PHE A 10 -4.21 14.63 1.43
N PRO A 11 -5.43 14.64 0.84
CA PRO A 11 -6.69 14.94 1.53
C PRO A 11 -7.22 13.74 2.32
N ARG A 12 -6.45 13.28 3.31
CA ARG A 12 -6.76 12.07 4.06
C ARG A 12 -8.11 12.13 4.76
N ASP A 13 -8.33 13.14 5.57
CA ASP A 13 -9.49 13.21 6.46
C ASP A 13 -10.80 13.52 5.72
N GLU A 14 -10.72 14.24 4.60
CA GLU A 14 -11.90 14.64 3.86
C GLU A 14 -12.26 13.66 2.74
N LEU A 15 -11.30 13.36 1.86
CA LEU A 15 -11.56 12.59 0.65
C LEU A 15 -11.43 11.08 0.89
N TRP A 16 -10.42 10.67 1.66
CA TRP A 16 -10.11 9.24 1.81
C TRP A 16 -11.23 8.50 2.55
N THR A 17 -11.72 9.08 3.63
CA THR A 17 -12.87 8.55 4.37
C THR A 17 -14.15 8.58 3.51
N ALA A 18 -14.39 9.68 2.77
CA ALA A 18 -15.54 9.76 1.87
C ALA A 18 -15.51 8.69 0.75
N MET A 19 -14.32 8.34 0.24
CA MET A 19 -14.15 7.23 -0.70
C MET A 19 -14.43 5.88 -0.04
N GLY A 20 -14.08 5.72 1.24
CA GLY A 20 -14.44 4.55 2.06
C GLY A 20 -15.95 4.42 2.24
N ASP A 21 -16.64 5.49 2.58
CA ASP A 21 -18.11 5.54 2.72
C ASP A 21 -18.85 5.16 1.43
N LEU A 22 -18.24 5.43 0.28
CA LEU A 22 -18.73 4.99 -1.04
C LEU A 22 -18.36 3.53 -1.36
N GLY A 23 -17.61 2.84 -0.50
CA GLY A 23 -17.16 1.47 -0.70
C GLY A 23 -16.00 1.30 -1.69
N LEU A 24 -15.40 2.42 -2.17
CA LEU A 24 -14.37 2.37 -3.22
C LEU A 24 -13.13 1.60 -2.79
N HIS A 25 -12.71 1.70 -1.54
CA HIS A 25 -11.50 1.02 -1.05
C HIS A 25 -11.68 -0.51 -0.95
N GLY A 26 -12.91 -1.00 -0.81
CA GLY A 26 -13.25 -2.42 -0.65
C GLY A 26 -13.95 -3.06 -1.84
N LEU A 27 -13.90 -2.46 -3.04
CA LEU A 27 -14.64 -2.96 -4.21
C LEU A 27 -14.44 -4.45 -4.46
N THR A 28 -13.20 -4.92 -4.42
CA THR A 28 -12.84 -6.31 -4.73
C THR A 28 -12.75 -7.23 -3.52
N VAL A 29 -12.95 -6.71 -2.32
CA VAL A 29 -12.96 -7.51 -1.09
C VAL A 29 -14.31 -8.22 -0.96
N GLU A 30 -14.28 -9.45 -0.50
CA GLU A 30 -15.48 -10.26 -0.27
C GLU A 30 -16.42 -9.58 0.74
N GLU A 31 -17.74 -9.77 0.56
CA GLU A 31 -18.76 -9.19 1.47
C GLU A 31 -18.57 -9.64 2.92
N GLU A 32 -18.15 -10.90 3.13
CA GLU A 32 -17.87 -11.46 4.46
C GLU A 32 -16.69 -10.78 5.17
N ASP A 33 -15.74 -10.21 4.40
CA ASP A 33 -14.60 -9.44 4.88
C ASP A 33 -14.88 -7.90 4.90
N GLY A 34 -16.13 -7.50 4.64
CA GLY A 34 -16.61 -6.12 4.71
C GLY A 34 -16.49 -5.32 3.40
N GLY A 35 -16.20 -5.97 2.28
CA GLY A 35 -16.13 -5.37 0.96
C GLY A 35 -17.44 -5.45 0.18
N LEU A 36 -17.37 -5.16 -1.13
CA LEU A 36 -18.51 -5.19 -2.05
C LEU A 36 -18.57 -6.45 -2.92
N GLY A 37 -17.56 -7.33 -2.87
CA GLY A 37 -17.53 -8.57 -3.63
C GLY A 37 -17.49 -8.40 -5.15
N LEU A 38 -17.11 -7.22 -5.64
CA LEU A 38 -17.08 -6.89 -7.06
C LEU A 38 -15.78 -7.37 -7.73
N GLY A 39 -15.73 -7.29 -9.07
CA GLY A 39 -14.58 -7.72 -9.85
C GLY A 39 -13.56 -6.61 -10.13
N TYR A 40 -12.52 -6.99 -10.87
CA TYR A 40 -11.49 -6.02 -11.28
C TYR A 40 -11.98 -5.05 -12.34
N LEU A 41 -13.01 -5.38 -13.12
CA LEU A 41 -13.57 -4.45 -14.11
C LEU A 41 -14.17 -3.24 -13.39
N GLU A 42 -14.95 -3.47 -12.34
CA GLU A 42 -15.54 -2.41 -11.52
C GLU A 42 -14.47 -1.55 -10.86
N HIS A 43 -13.39 -2.18 -10.38
CA HIS A 43 -12.25 -1.47 -9.84
C HIS A 43 -11.55 -0.60 -10.89
N VAL A 44 -11.34 -1.10 -12.10
CA VAL A 44 -10.73 -0.33 -13.21
C VAL A 44 -11.57 0.88 -13.57
N VAL A 45 -12.91 0.72 -13.67
CA VAL A 45 -13.84 1.84 -13.93
C VAL A 45 -13.74 2.89 -12.82
N ALA A 46 -13.69 2.46 -11.56
CA ALA A 46 -13.55 3.38 -10.43
C ALA A 46 -12.21 4.13 -10.46
N VAL A 47 -11.09 3.43 -10.73
CA VAL A 47 -9.75 4.06 -10.87
C VAL A 47 -9.75 5.06 -12.03
N GLU A 48 -10.37 4.74 -13.17
CA GLU A 48 -10.48 5.63 -14.32
C GLU A 48 -11.19 6.93 -13.94
N GLU A 49 -12.36 6.84 -13.31
CA GLU A 49 -13.14 8.03 -12.95
C GLU A 49 -12.46 8.88 -11.85
N VAL A 50 -11.86 8.25 -10.84
CA VAL A 50 -11.06 8.97 -9.84
C VAL A 50 -9.86 9.67 -10.50
N SER A 51 -9.17 8.99 -11.43
CA SER A 51 -8.00 9.55 -12.13
C SER A 51 -8.37 10.69 -13.07
N ARG A 52 -9.57 10.68 -13.66
CA ARG A 52 -10.09 11.79 -14.46
C ARG A 52 -10.28 13.05 -13.63
N ALA A 53 -10.65 12.91 -12.36
CA ALA A 53 -10.78 14.04 -11.44
C ALA A 53 -9.41 14.50 -10.91
N SER A 54 -8.53 13.56 -10.54
CA SER A 54 -7.15 13.82 -10.07
C SER A 54 -6.28 12.58 -10.29
N ALA A 55 -5.27 12.68 -11.14
CA ALA A 55 -4.36 11.58 -11.44
C ALA A 55 -3.54 11.15 -10.22
N SER A 56 -3.14 12.08 -9.35
CA SER A 56 -2.42 11.79 -8.11
C SER A 56 -3.26 10.99 -7.13
N ILE A 57 -4.55 11.36 -6.97
CA ILE A 57 -5.48 10.59 -6.13
C ILE A 57 -5.77 9.21 -6.74
N GLY A 58 -5.92 9.13 -8.07
CA GLY A 58 -6.10 7.85 -8.76
C GLY A 58 -4.93 6.90 -8.54
N LEU A 59 -3.70 7.40 -8.59
CA LEU A 59 -2.50 6.62 -8.27
C LEU A 59 -2.49 6.16 -6.81
N SER A 60 -2.74 7.05 -5.87
CA SER A 60 -2.82 6.74 -4.44
C SER A 60 -3.92 5.73 -4.14
N TYR A 61 -5.09 5.89 -4.76
CA TYR A 61 -6.21 4.96 -4.66
C TYR A 61 -5.85 3.57 -5.19
N GLY A 62 -5.24 3.48 -6.36
CA GLY A 62 -4.80 2.20 -6.93
C GLY A 62 -3.76 1.49 -6.07
N ALA A 63 -2.80 2.23 -5.50
CA ALA A 63 -1.82 1.67 -4.57
C ALA A 63 -2.46 1.15 -3.28
N HIS A 64 -3.44 1.84 -2.74
CA HIS A 64 -4.18 1.42 -1.57
C HIS A 64 -5.07 0.20 -1.85
N SER A 65 -6.05 0.34 -2.74
CA SER A 65 -7.11 -0.64 -2.95
C SER A 65 -6.62 -1.88 -3.69
N ASN A 66 -5.82 -1.72 -4.75
CA ASN A 66 -5.36 -2.84 -5.57
C ASN A 66 -4.05 -3.46 -5.09
N LEU A 67 -3.10 -2.66 -4.62
CA LEU A 67 -1.81 -3.21 -4.19
C LEU A 67 -1.83 -3.65 -2.72
N CYS A 68 -2.33 -2.84 -1.79
CA CYS A 68 -2.34 -3.17 -0.36
C CYS A 68 -3.55 -4.03 0.02
N VAL A 69 -4.76 -3.49 -0.10
CA VAL A 69 -6.01 -4.16 0.31
C VAL A 69 -6.17 -5.51 -0.41
N ASN A 70 -5.96 -5.54 -1.72
CA ASN A 70 -6.07 -6.76 -2.50
C ASN A 70 -5.04 -7.83 -2.12
N GLN A 71 -3.82 -7.47 -1.72
CA GLN A 71 -2.84 -8.45 -1.21
C GLN A 71 -3.32 -9.06 0.11
N ILE A 72 -3.81 -8.22 1.03
CA ILE A 72 -4.33 -8.68 2.32
C ILE A 72 -5.53 -9.60 2.11
N ARG A 73 -6.52 -9.19 1.30
CA ARG A 73 -7.70 -10.02 1.02
C ARG A 73 -7.35 -11.40 0.46
N ARG A 74 -6.32 -11.47 -0.40
CA ARG A 74 -5.95 -12.72 -1.11
C ARG A 74 -5.07 -13.66 -0.30
N TRP A 75 -4.19 -13.12 0.53
CA TRP A 75 -3.07 -13.90 1.07
C TRP A 75 -2.94 -13.86 2.60
N ALA A 76 -3.62 -12.93 3.26
CA ALA A 76 -3.57 -12.82 4.71
C ALA A 76 -4.41 -13.93 5.38
N SER A 77 -4.04 -14.27 6.61
CA SER A 77 -4.85 -15.17 7.44
C SER A 77 -6.19 -14.52 7.83
N PRO A 78 -7.21 -15.31 8.24
CA PRO A 78 -8.46 -14.74 8.73
C PRO A 78 -8.28 -13.69 9.84
N GLU A 79 -7.33 -13.92 10.76
CA GLU A 79 -7.04 -13.01 11.87
C GLU A 79 -6.43 -11.71 11.35
N GLN A 80 -5.53 -11.79 10.37
CA GLN A 80 -4.94 -10.62 9.73
C GLN A 80 -5.98 -9.82 8.95
N LYS A 81 -6.84 -10.49 8.18
CA LYS A 81 -7.95 -9.84 7.48
C LYS A 81 -8.86 -9.09 8.45
N ALA A 82 -9.30 -9.75 9.51
CA ALA A 82 -10.14 -9.14 10.54
C ALA A 82 -9.49 -7.93 11.23
N LYS A 83 -8.16 -7.93 11.36
CA LYS A 83 -7.40 -6.81 11.95
C LYS A 83 -7.26 -5.62 11.01
N TYR A 84 -6.93 -5.85 9.74
CA TYR A 84 -6.49 -4.79 8.84
C TYR A 84 -7.56 -4.30 7.86
N LEU A 85 -8.40 -5.20 7.31
CA LEU A 85 -9.35 -4.82 6.26
C LEU A 85 -10.37 -3.78 6.70
N PRO A 86 -11.01 -3.86 7.87
CA PRO A 86 -12.05 -2.90 8.24
C PRO A 86 -11.59 -1.44 8.18
N LYS A 87 -10.41 -1.14 8.72
CA LYS A 87 -9.87 0.22 8.74
C LYS A 87 -9.36 0.70 7.38
N LEU A 88 -8.84 -0.22 6.57
CA LEU A 88 -8.43 0.09 5.20
C LEU A 88 -9.64 0.33 4.30
N ILE A 89 -10.70 -0.47 4.42
CA ILE A 89 -11.92 -0.34 3.62
C ILE A 89 -12.69 0.94 3.97
N SER A 90 -12.75 1.31 5.25
CA SER A 90 -13.40 2.55 5.70
C SER A 90 -12.62 3.81 5.32
N GLY A 91 -11.35 3.70 4.95
CA GLY A 91 -10.46 4.84 4.74
C GLY A 91 -9.91 5.47 6.03
N GLU A 92 -10.18 4.88 7.20
CA GLU A 92 -9.53 5.29 8.46
C GLU A 92 -8.01 5.09 8.36
N HIS A 93 -7.57 4.00 7.76
CA HIS A 93 -6.18 3.71 7.47
C HIS A 93 -5.85 3.86 5.98
N VAL A 94 -4.66 4.36 5.71
CA VAL A 94 -4.06 4.39 4.38
C VAL A 94 -3.15 3.18 4.20
N GLY A 95 -3.33 2.46 3.09
CA GLY A 95 -2.53 1.31 2.73
C GLY A 95 -1.47 1.63 1.68
N SER A 96 -0.35 0.92 1.75
CA SER A 96 0.75 1.00 0.79
C SER A 96 1.35 -0.37 0.51
N LEU A 97 2.09 -0.50 -0.59
CA LEU A 97 2.87 -1.70 -0.92
C LEU A 97 4.32 -1.31 -1.20
N ALA A 98 5.24 -1.90 -0.44
CA ALA A 98 6.66 -1.59 -0.49
C ALA A 98 7.46 -2.78 -1.08
N MET A 99 7.74 -2.71 -2.37
CA MET A 99 8.50 -3.73 -3.10
C MET A 99 9.84 -3.19 -3.60
N SER A 100 9.84 -2.04 -4.27
CA SER A 100 10.99 -1.46 -4.94
C SER A 100 12.08 -0.97 -3.98
N GLU A 101 13.33 -1.01 -4.45
CA GLU A 101 14.51 -0.47 -3.79
C GLU A 101 15.31 0.36 -4.80
N ALA A 102 16.25 1.20 -4.34
CA ALA A 102 17.08 2.02 -5.22
C ALA A 102 17.81 1.21 -6.31
N GLY A 103 18.18 -0.03 -6.02
CA GLY A 103 18.85 -0.95 -6.94
C GLY A 103 17.97 -2.11 -7.46
N ALA A 104 16.66 -2.11 -7.18
CA ALA A 104 15.75 -3.20 -7.54
C ALA A 104 14.35 -2.64 -7.87
N GLY A 105 14.19 -2.18 -9.11
CA GLY A 105 12.92 -1.69 -9.65
C GLY A 105 12.22 -2.79 -10.45
N SER A 106 12.41 -2.84 -11.78
CA SER A 106 11.83 -3.88 -12.63
C SER A 106 12.27 -5.29 -12.25
N ASP A 107 13.52 -5.46 -11.83
CA ASP A 107 14.02 -6.69 -11.25
C ASP A 107 13.87 -6.68 -9.72
N VAL A 108 12.63 -6.84 -9.26
CA VAL A 108 12.33 -6.86 -7.82
C VAL A 108 12.95 -8.06 -7.08
N VAL A 109 13.28 -9.14 -7.78
CA VAL A 109 13.94 -10.31 -7.17
C VAL A 109 15.33 -9.96 -6.66
N SER A 110 15.96 -8.93 -7.23
CA SER A 110 17.27 -8.42 -6.78
C SER A 110 17.20 -7.54 -5.53
N MET A 111 16.02 -7.41 -4.88
CA MET A 111 15.89 -6.66 -3.61
C MET A 111 16.88 -7.17 -2.56
N LYS A 112 17.29 -6.26 -1.67
CA LYS A 112 18.30 -6.51 -0.62
C LYS A 112 17.73 -6.51 0.79
N LEU A 113 16.54 -5.92 1.00
CA LEU A 113 15.90 -5.90 2.31
C LEU A 113 15.72 -7.33 2.81
N LYS A 114 16.25 -7.61 4.00
CA LYS A 114 16.22 -8.92 4.64
C LYS A 114 15.24 -8.96 5.80
N ALA A 115 14.69 -10.12 6.03
CA ALA A 115 13.90 -10.46 7.21
C ALA A 115 14.61 -11.62 7.93
N ASP A 116 15.32 -11.30 9.00
CA ASP A 116 16.04 -12.26 9.82
C ASP A 116 15.09 -12.86 10.87
N ALA A 117 15.02 -14.19 10.93
CA ALA A 117 14.18 -14.89 11.89
C ALA A 117 14.74 -14.71 13.32
N VAL A 118 13.85 -14.34 14.26
CA VAL A 118 14.16 -14.20 15.67
C VAL A 118 13.10 -14.92 16.50
N GLN A 119 13.31 -15.04 17.82
CA GLN A 119 12.29 -15.63 18.69
C GLN A 119 10.99 -14.81 18.65
N GLY A 120 9.92 -15.41 18.15
CA GLY A 120 8.59 -14.80 18.08
C GLY A 120 8.29 -14.01 16.80
N GLY A 121 9.22 -13.96 15.81
CA GLY A 121 8.94 -13.26 14.55
C GLY A 121 10.15 -13.02 13.68
N TYR A 122 10.21 -11.84 13.08
CA TYR A 122 11.27 -11.42 12.17
C TYR A 122 11.72 -10.00 12.47
N VAL A 123 12.98 -9.72 12.22
CA VAL A 123 13.53 -8.35 12.17
C VAL A 123 13.82 -8.01 10.71
N LEU A 124 13.22 -6.92 10.21
CA LEU A 124 13.42 -6.43 8.87
C LEU A 124 14.49 -5.33 8.87
N ASN A 125 15.51 -5.49 8.00
CA ASN A 125 16.59 -4.52 7.84
C ASN A 125 16.78 -4.15 6.36
N GLY A 126 16.62 -2.87 6.04
CA GLY A 126 16.81 -2.31 4.71
C GLY A 126 15.90 -1.13 4.44
N THR A 127 15.93 -0.64 3.21
CA THR A 127 15.18 0.54 2.77
C THR A 127 14.43 0.23 1.48
N LYS A 128 13.19 0.65 1.41
CA LYS A 128 12.38 0.65 0.19
C LYS A 128 12.35 2.04 -0.43
N PHE A 129 12.13 2.12 -1.73
CA PHE A 129 12.19 3.36 -2.50
C PHE A 129 10.99 3.52 -3.42
N TRP A 130 10.54 4.76 -3.64
CA TRP A 130 9.43 5.09 -4.55
C TRP A 130 8.12 4.41 -4.15
N ILE A 131 7.81 4.45 -2.87
CA ILE A 131 6.64 3.75 -2.32
C ILE A 131 5.47 4.72 -2.22
N THR A 132 4.52 4.59 -3.14
CA THR A 132 3.29 5.38 -3.16
C THR A 132 2.55 5.25 -1.84
N ASN A 133 2.07 6.35 -1.29
CA ASN A 133 1.40 6.49 0.01
C ASN A 133 2.29 6.29 1.25
N ALA A 134 3.56 5.87 1.15
CA ALA A 134 4.36 5.52 2.33
C ALA A 134 4.42 6.61 3.42
N PRO A 135 4.52 7.91 3.11
CA PRO A 135 4.54 8.96 4.14
C PRO A 135 3.24 9.04 4.95
N TYR A 136 2.13 8.58 4.39
CA TYR A 136 0.78 8.65 4.98
C TYR A 136 0.25 7.29 5.43
N ALA A 137 0.94 6.19 5.04
CA ALA A 137 0.46 4.84 5.25
C ALA A 137 0.46 4.42 6.72
N ASP A 138 -0.65 3.85 7.17
CA ASP A 138 -0.79 3.21 8.48
C ASP A 138 -0.43 1.72 8.42
N THR A 139 -0.65 1.10 7.25
CA THR A 139 -0.37 -0.32 6.99
C THR A 139 0.35 -0.47 5.66
N LEU A 140 1.47 -1.19 5.68
CA LEU A 140 2.24 -1.46 4.48
C LEU A 140 2.40 -2.98 4.26
N VAL A 141 2.22 -3.42 3.03
CA VAL A 141 2.65 -4.74 2.58
C VAL A 141 4.10 -4.61 2.12
N VAL A 142 5.04 -5.16 2.88
CA VAL A 142 6.49 -5.04 2.63
C VAL A 142 7.05 -6.38 2.19
N TYR A 143 7.72 -6.42 1.05
CA TYR A 143 8.41 -7.61 0.57
C TYR A 143 9.87 -7.62 1.04
N ALA A 144 10.30 -8.73 1.64
CA ALA A 144 11.65 -8.92 2.16
C ALA A 144 12.16 -10.34 1.89
N LYS A 145 13.49 -10.52 1.85
CA LYS A 145 14.13 -11.83 1.71
C LYS A 145 14.23 -12.53 3.05
N THR A 146 13.53 -13.66 3.15
CA THR A 146 13.67 -14.63 4.27
C THR A 146 14.69 -15.71 3.96
N SER A 147 14.91 -16.03 2.66
CA SER A 147 15.89 -17.01 2.18
C SER A 147 16.56 -16.46 0.91
N PRO A 148 17.61 -15.63 1.06
CA PRO A 148 18.24 -14.94 -0.08
C PRO A 148 18.72 -15.87 -1.21
N GLU A 149 19.15 -17.08 -0.87
CA GLU A 149 19.66 -18.10 -1.79
C GLU A 149 18.55 -18.74 -2.65
N ALA A 150 17.29 -18.64 -2.25
CA ALA A 150 16.18 -19.26 -2.95
C ALA A 150 15.58 -18.38 -4.08
N GLY A 151 16.20 -17.25 -4.40
CA GLY A 151 15.76 -16.32 -5.45
C GLY A 151 14.35 -15.78 -5.14
N SER A 152 13.43 -15.83 -6.12
CA SER A 152 12.04 -15.34 -5.95
C SER A 152 11.25 -16.14 -4.91
N ARG A 153 11.57 -17.42 -4.72
CA ARG A 153 10.91 -18.27 -3.71
C ARG A 153 11.31 -17.96 -2.27
N GLY A 154 12.39 -17.20 -2.10
CA GLY A 154 12.88 -16.76 -0.78
C GLY A 154 12.35 -15.38 -0.36
N ILE A 155 11.35 -14.84 -1.04
CA ILE A 155 10.74 -13.56 -0.73
C ILE A 155 9.42 -13.80 -0.01
N THR A 156 9.21 -13.07 1.08
CA THR A 156 8.00 -13.12 1.90
C THR A 156 7.39 -11.72 2.01
N ALA A 157 6.07 -11.64 2.01
CA ALA A 157 5.32 -10.41 2.28
C ALA A 157 5.04 -10.30 3.79
N PHE A 158 5.29 -9.11 4.34
CA PHE A 158 5.05 -8.77 5.73
C PHE A 158 4.04 -7.64 5.83
N LEU A 159 3.17 -7.66 6.84
CA LEU A 159 2.32 -6.54 7.19
C LEU A 159 3.05 -5.71 8.26
N ILE A 160 3.35 -4.47 7.91
CA ILE A 160 4.06 -3.51 8.77
C ILE A 160 3.09 -2.38 9.12
N GLU A 161 3.03 -2.05 10.42
CA GLU A 161 2.29 -0.92 10.95
C GLU A 161 3.27 0.24 11.18
N LYS A 162 2.83 1.47 10.96
CA LYS A 162 3.70 2.66 11.08
C LYS A 162 4.24 2.88 12.50
N GLU A 163 3.54 2.35 13.52
CA GLU A 163 3.93 2.43 14.92
C GLU A 163 4.93 1.36 15.36
N MET A 164 5.32 0.42 14.47
CA MET A 164 6.32 -0.60 14.81
C MET A 164 7.68 0.04 15.03
N ASP A 165 8.36 -0.41 16.09
CA ASP A 165 9.70 0.06 16.44
C ASP A 165 10.67 -0.07 15.27
N GLY A 166 11.41 1.00 14.99
CA GLY A 166 12.39 1.05 13.92
C GLY A 166 11.82 1.36 12.52
N PHE A 167 10.50 1.48 12.37
CA PHE A 167 9.90 1.94 11.13
C PHE A 167 10.03 3.46 10.98
N SER A 168 10.40 3.90 9.79
CA SER A 168 10.35 5.32 9.41
C SER A 168 10.03 5.46 7.93
N SER A 169 9.36 6.54 7.57
CA SER A 169 9.10 6.94 6.19
C SER A 169 9.36 8.43 6.02
N SER A 170 9.76 8.84 4.81
CA SER A 170 9.96 10.23 4.46
C SER A 170 9.42 10.50 3.07
N SER A 171 8.92 11.73 2.84
CA SER A 171 8.62 12.23 1.51
C SER A 171 9.91 12.68 0.82
N TRP A 172 9.88 12.65 -0.51
CA TRP A 172 10.94 13.22 -1.32
C TRP A 172 10.75 14.75 -1.40
N GLU A 173 11.66 15.51 -0.85
CA GLU A 173 11.53 16.99 -0.76
C GLU A 173 11.98 17.73 -2.04
N ASN A 174 12.52 17.04 -3.03
CA ASN A 174 13.06 17.69 -4.23
C ASN A 174 11.98 17.85 -5.29
N ARG A 175 11.29 19.00 -5.27
CA ARG A 175 10.16 19.36 -6.16
C ARG A 175 10.53 19.55 -7.64
N ASP A 176 11.83 19.51 -7.98
CA ASP A 176 12.34 19.79 -9.34
C ASP A 176 12.30 18.56 -10.26
N LEU A 177 11.99 17.38 -9.75
CA LEU A 177 11.74 16.19 -10.53
C LEU A 177 10.22 15.95 -10.57
N ILE A 178 9.60 16.43 -11.63
CA ILE A 178 8.19 16.16 -11.96
C ILE A 178 8.03 14.64 -12.16
N MET A 179 7.87 13.94 -11.07
CA MET A 179 7.23 12.63 -11.05
C MET A 179 5.99 12.78 -10.18
N PRO A 180 4.81 12.46 -10.68
CA PRO A 180 3.63 12.49 -9.84
C PRO A 180 3.86 11.56 -8.65
N THR A 181 3.79 12.12 -7.48
CA THR A 181 3.83 11.42 -6.19
C THR A 181 2.59 10.59 -6.02
#